data_6691992095a5a5b290e5583446febac6
#
_entry.id   6691992095a5a5b290e5583446febac6
#
_cell.length_a   1.000
_cell.length_b   1.000
_cell.length_c   1.000
_cell.angle_alpha   90.00
_cell.angle_beta   90.00
_cell.angle_gamma   90.00
#
_symmetry.space_group_name_H-M   'P 1'
#
loop_
_entity.id
_entity.type
_entity.pdbx_description
1 polymer ?
#
loop_
_entity_poly.entity_id
_entity_poly.type
_entity_poly.pdbx_seq_one_letter_code
_entity_poly.pdbx_strand_id
1 'polypeptide(L)'
;EKEGVIYNFKEYIDLDVTFILPMATVLETGNHIAQNGDGNVRRKTAQRFCDCVRQAITGEAPYRTSDFPDTGEVLKWLAEFPDSAGRNKTPSRNEGTSFGDLSIIKEYEKAKSKFPMSEIWIWSLDSDLKNYHYKPN
;
A
#
# COMPACT_ATOMS: atom_id res chain seq x y z
N GLU A 1 13.61 11.42 7.88
CA GLU A 1 12.53 10.67 7.25
C GLU A 1 12.14 9.41 8.04
N LYS A 2 13.10 8.53 8.30
CA LYS A 2 12.82 7.28 9.03
C LYS A 2 12.24 7.54 10.42
N GLU A 3 12.83 8.46 11.17
CA GLU A 3 12.36 8.82 12.50
C GLU A 3 11.00 9.49 12.47
N GLY A 4 10.75 10.36 11.48
CA GLY A 4 9.46 11.00 11.28
C GLY A 4 8.35 10.00 10.94
N VAL A 5 8.66 9.01 10.11
CA VAL A 5 7.70 7.95 9.75
C VAL A 5 7.34 7.11 10.98
N ILE A 6 8.31 6.73 11.80
CA ILE A 6 8.07 5.95 13.03
C ILE A 6 7.20 6.74 14.01
N TYR A 7 7.49 8.03 14.18
CA TYR A 7 6.70 8.90 15.05
C TYR A 7 5.24 8.96 14.58
N ASN A 8 5.02 9.20 13.30
CA ASN A 8 3.67 9.27 12.74
C ASN A 8 2.93 7.94 12.86
N PHE A 9 3.63 6.82 12.66
CA PHE A 9 3.04 5.49 12.82
C PHE A 9 2.53 5.28 14.25
N LYS A 10 3.34 5.62 15.25
CA LYS A 10 2.96 5.52 16.67
C LYS A 10 1.77 6.41 16.99
N GLU A 11 1.78 7.64 16.49
CA GLU A 11 0.70 8.59 16.71
C GLU A 11 -0.63 8.05 16.14
N TYR A 12 -0.61 7.48 14.94
CA TYR A 12 -1.80 6.89 14.34
C TYR A 12 -2.31 5.67 15.11
N ILE A 13 -1.42 4.85 15.65
CA ILE A 13 -1.81 3.73 16.52
C ILE A 13 -2.52 4.25 17.75
N ASP A 14 -2.00 5.30 18.38
CA ASP A 14 -2.60 5.90 19.57
C ASP A 14 -3.98 6.50 19.29
N LEU A 15 -4.23 6.95 18.05
CA LEU A 15 -5.51 7.47 17.60
C LEU A 15 -6.48 6.37 17.10
N ASP A 16 -6.12 5.11 17.33
CA ASP A 16 -6.93 3.95 16.91
C ASP A 16 -7.17 3.88 15.40
N VAL A 17 -6.18 4.31 14.63
CA VAL A 17 -6.21 4.22 13.16
C VAL A 17 -5.85 2.79 12.73
N THR A 18 -6.63 2.22 11.82
CA THR A 18 -6.33 0.92 11.24
C THR A 18 -5.48 1.10 9.99
N PHE A 19 -4.31 0.46 9.97
CA PHE A 19 -3.45 0.42 8.79
C PHE A 19 -3.82 -0.78 7.93
N ILE A 20 -3.97 -0.55 6.62
CA ILE A 20 -4.22 -1.59 5.64
C ILE A 20 -3.00 -1.71 4.74
N LEU A 21 -2.48 -2.92 4.61
CA LEU A 21 -1.29 -3.23 3.85
C LEU A 21 -1.69 -3.84 2.49
N PRO A 22 -1.56 -3.10 1.38
CA PRO A 22 -1.93 -3.63 0.07
C PRO A 22 -0.96 -4.72 -0.41
N MET A 23 -1.44 -5.62 -1.25
CA MET A 23 -0.61 -6.68 -1.84
C MET A 23 0.60 -6.13 -2.59
N ALA A 24 0.43 -5.04 -3.33
CA ALA A 24 1.54 -4.40 -4.06
C ALA A 24 2.67 -3.98 -3.12
N THR A 25 2.33 -3.43 -1.96
CA THR A 25 3.32 -3.03 -0.96
C THR A 25 4.07 -4.23 -0.39
N VAL A 26 3.36 -5.34 -0.14
CA VAL A 26 3.97 -6.58 0.34
C VAL A 26 4.98 -7.11 -0.69
N LEU A 27 4.59 -7.18 -1.95
CA LEU A 27 5.46 -7.69 -3.02
C LEU A 27 6.68 -6.80 -3.22
N GLU A 28 6.47 -5.48 -3.27
CA GLU A 28 7.55 -4.52 -3.48
C GLU A 28 8.55 -4.54 -2.33
N THR A 29 8.08 -4.59 -1.10
CA THR A 29 8.94 -4.68 0.08
C THR A 29 9.78 -5.94 0.03
N GLY A 30 9.17 -7.07 -0.30
CA GLY A 30 9.90 -8.34 -0.45
C GLY A 30 10.99 -8.26 -1.52
N ASN A 31 10.69 -7.60 -2.64
CA ASN A 31 11.67 -7.41 -3.70
C ASN A 31 12.87 -6.57 -3.22
N HIS A 32 12.62 -5.49 -2.49
CA HIS A 32 13.70 -4.65 -1.93
C HIS A 32 14.57 -5.42 -0.96
N ILE A 33 13.98 -6.24 -0.11
CA ILE A 33 14.74 -7.08 0.85
C ILE A 33 15.71 -8.00 0.10
N ALA A 34 15.27 -8.62 -0.98
CA ALA A 34 16.07 -9.55 -1.75
C ALA A 34 17.23 -8.87 -2.49
N GLN A 35 17.17 -7.55 -2.67
CA GLN A 35 18.16 -6.79 -3.43
C GLN A 35 19.19 -6.08 -2.57
N ASN A 36 19.09 -6.11 -1.24
CA ASN A 36 19.91 -5.29 -0.35
C ASN A 36 20.63 -6.11 0.71
N GLY A 37 21.90 -5.82 0.92
CA GLY A 37 22.73 -6.46 1.92
C GLY A 37 23.29 -7.82 1.47
N ASP A 38 24.03 -8.46 2.36
CA ASP A 38 24.54 -9.81 2.14
C ASP A 38 23.46 -10.87 2.44
N GLY A 39 23.78 -12.14 2.13
CA GLY A 39 22.81 -13.23 2.28
C GLY A 39 22.30 -13.44 3.71
N ASN A 40 23.15 -13.20 4.71
CA ASN A 40 22.75 -13.32 6.12
C ASN A 40 21.79 -12.19 6.51
N VAL A 41 22.10 -10.96 6.12
CA VAL A 41 21.23 -9.79 6.37
C VAL A 41 19.89 -9.96 5.65
N ARG A 42 19.92 -10.38 4.38
CA ARG A 42 18.69 -10.60 3.62
C ARG A 42 17.80 -11.64 4.27
N ARG A 43 18.38 -12.75 4.75
CA ARG A 43 17.63 -13.82 5.44
C ARG A 43 16.93 -13.29 6.70
N LYS A 44 17.68 -12.59 7.56
CA LYS A 44 17.13 -12.05 8.80
C LYS A 44 16.04 -11.03 8.56
N THR A 45 16.25 -10.15 7.60
CA THR A 45 15.25 -9.13 7.24
C THR A 45 14.01 -9.79 6.65
N ALA A 46 14.19 -10.81 5.80
CA ALA A 46 13.08 -11.56 5.24
C ALA A 46 12.26 -12.28 6.32
N GLN A 47 12.92 -12.85 7.34
CA GLN A 47 12.21 -13.48 8.45
C GLN A 47 11.34 -12.49 9.20
N ARG A 48 11.87 -11.30 9.52
CA ARG A 48 11.10 -10.24 10.18
C ARG A 48 9.92 -9.80 9.32
N PHE A 49 10.16 -9.63 8.04
CA PHE A 49 9.12 -9.26 7.08
C PHE A 49 8.00 -10.33 7.04
N CYS A 50 8.37 -11.59 6.95
CA CYS A 50 7.38 -12.69 6.94
C CYS A 50 6.56 -12.72 8.22
N ASP A 51 7.18 -12.49 9.38
CA ASP A 51 6.48 -12.45 10.65
C ASP A 51 5.49 -11.29 10.70
N CYS A 52 5.91 -10.11 10.23
CA CYS A 52 5.04 -8.94 10.15
C CYS A 52 3.82 -9.18 9.26
N VAL A 53 4.04 -9.72 8.07
CA VAL A 53 2.95 -9.99 7.12
C VAL A 53 2.01 -11.06 7.67
N ARG A 54 2.58 -12.11 8.28
CA ARG A 54 1.78 -13.18 8.89
C ARG A 54 0.88 -12.63 10.01
N GLN A 55 1.43 -11.77 10.88
CA GLN A 55 0.66 -11.12 11.94
C GLN A 55 -0.44 -10.22 11.39
N ALA A 56 -0.17 -9.53 10.28
CA ALA A 56 -1.19 -8.73 9.60
C ALA A 56 -2.35 -9.60 9.09
N ILE A 57 -2.02 -10.75 8.49
CA ILE A 57 -3.00 -11.69 7.96
C ILE A 57 -3.84 -12.30 9.09
N THR A 58 -3.20 -12.69 10.18
CA THR A 58 -3.88 -13.35 11.32
C THR A 58 -4.58 -12.36 12.26
N GLY A 59 -4.38 -11.07 12.08
CA GLY A 59 -5.01 -10.05 12.90
C GLY A 59 -4.34 -9.81 14.26
N GLU A 60 -3.08 -10.23 14.42
CA GLU A 60 -2.33 -10.07 15.67
C GLU A 60 -1.56 -8.75 15.76
N ALA A 61 -1.53 -7.99 14.68
CA ALA A 61 -0.82 -6.70 14.61
C ALA A 61 -1.82 -5.54 14.55
N PRO A 62 -1.37 -4.29 14.83
CA PRO A 62 -2.22 -3.10 14.66
C PRO A 62 -2.48 -2.73 13.20
N TYR A 63 -1.97 -3.51 12.26
CA TYR A 63 -2.18 -3.36 10.83
C TYR A 63 -2.76 -4.66 10.27
N ARG A 64 -3.46 -4.55 9.14
CA ARG A 64 -4.12 -5.67 8.45
C ARG A 64 -3.68 -5.70 7.00
N THR A 65 -3.73 -6.86 6.38
CA THR A 65 -3.73 -6.91 4.91
C THR A 65 -5.15 -6.57 4.43
N SER A 66 -5.23 -5.96 3.23
CA SER A 66 -6.50 -5.93 2.50
C SER A 66 -6.87 -7.36 2.10
N ASP A 67 -8.13 -7.60 1.76
CA ASP A 67 -8.49 -8.81 1.05
C ASP A 67 -7.73 -8.79 -0.28
N PHE A 68 -6.85 -9.77 -0.49
CA PHE A 68 -6.06 -9.80 -1.70
C PHE A 68 -6.98 -9.93 -2.93
N PRO A 69 -6.61 -9.31 -4.05
CA PRO A 69 -7.50 -9.26 -5.21
C PRO A 69 -7.79 -10.65 -5.77
N ASP A 70 -9.03 -10.89 -6.13
CA ASP A 70 -9.40 -12.07 -6.88
C ASP A 70 -9.15 -11.86 -8.37
N THR A 71 -9.34 -12.92 -9.17
CA THR A 71 -9.08 -12.85 -10.62
C THR A 71 -10.00 -11.85 -11.33
N GLY A 72 -11.24 -11.70 -10.88
CA GLY A 72 -12.17 -10.74 -11.44
C GLY A 72 -11.71 -9.31 -11.24
N GLU A 73 -11.21 -8.97 -10.05
CA GLU A 73 -10.65 -7.66 -9.76
C GLU A 73 -9.43 -7.38 -10.63
N VAL A 74 -8.51 -8.34 -10.73
CA VAL A 74 -7.30 -8.19 -11.56
C VAL A 74 -7.67 -7.96 -13.03
N LEU A 75 -8.68 -8.63 -13.55
CA LEU A 75 -9.14 -8.43 -14.92
C LEU A 75 -9.64 -6.99 -15.13
N LYS A 76 -10.33 -6.42 -14.16
CA LYS A 76 -10.77 -5.01 -14.23
C LYS A 76 -9.57 -4.05 -14.24
N TRP A 77 -8.57 -4.31 -13.40
CA TRP A 77 -7.35 -3.49 -13.37
C TRP A 77 -6.61 -3.55 -14.70
N LEU A 78 -6.53 -4.75 -15.29
CA LEU A 78 -5.89 -4.92 -16.60
C LEU A 78 -6.62 -4.15 -17.69
N ALA A 79 -7.95 -4.04 -17.62
CA ALA A 79 -8.73 -3.27 -18.58
C ALA A 79 -8.45 -1.77 -18.47
N GLU A 80 -8.18 -1.27 -17.27
CA GLU A 80 -7.90 0.16 -17.03
C GLU A 80 -6.43 0.54 -17.22
N PHE A 81 -5.53 -0.40 -17.06
CA PHE A 81 -4.10 -0.11 -17.03
C PHE A 81 -3.55 0.59 -18.28
N PRO A 82 -3.94 0.21 -19.51
CA PRO A 82 -3.43 0.91 -20.69
C PRO A 82 -3.67 2.43 -20.65
N ASP A 83 -4.84 2.85 -20.22
CA ASP A 83 -5.16 4.29 -20.09
C ASP A 83 -4.36 4.93 -18.95
N SER A 84 -4.24 4.25 -17.82
CA SER A 84 -3.47 4.75 -16.67
C SER A 84 -1.99 4.87 -16.97
N ALA A 85 -1.44 3.90 -17.69
CA ALA A 85 -0.04 3.91 -18.11
C ALA A 85 0.24 4.98 -19.15
N GLY A 86 -0.73 5.23 -20.04
CA GLY A 86 -0.58 6.17 -21.15
C GLY A 86 -0.77 7.64 -20.78
N ARG A 87 -1.42 7.92 -19.65
CA ARG A 87 -1.61 9.30 -19.19
C ARG A 87 -0.50 9.68 -18.21
N ASN A 88 -0.01 10.92 -18.33
CA ASN A 88 0.96 11.43 -17.36
C ASN A 88 0.30 11.58 -15.98
N LYS A 89 0.99 11.18 -14.94
CA LYS A 89 0.54 11.31 -13.54
C LYS A 89 0.23 12.75 -13.18
N THR A 90 1.11 13.66 -13.61
CA THR A 90 0.97 15.10 -13.42
C THR A 90 1.39 15.83 -14.69
N PRO A 91 1.00 17.10 -14.88
CA PRO A 91 1.44 17.88 -16.06
C PRO A 91 2.96 18.00 -16.18
N SER A 92 3.70 17.91 -15.06
CA SER A 92 5.15 18.08 -15.04
C SER A 92 5.94 16.78 -15.14
N ARG A 93 5.29 15.61 -15.05
CA ARG A 93 5.95 14.31 -15.06
C ARG A 93 5.52 13.50 -16.28
N ASN A 94 6.48 13.22 -17.15
CA ASN A 94 6.25 12.35 -18.30
C ASN A 94 6.36 10.88 -17.88
N GLU A 95 5.43 10.45 -17.04
CA GLU A 95 5.39 9.12 -16.44
C GLU A 95 3.96 8.73 -16.16
N GLY A 96 3.56 7.55 -16.57
CA GLY A 96 2.24 7.00 -16.29
C GLY A 96 2.17 6.32 -14.93
N THR A 97 0.96 5.97 -14.52
CA THR A 97 0.72 5.21 -13.29
C THR A 97 1.19 3.77 -13.51
N SER A 98 2.05 3.27 -12.62
CA SER A 98 2.48 1.88 -12.64
C SER A 98 1.33 0.94 -12.27
N PHE A 99 1.45 -0.33 -12.65
CA PHE A 99 0.43 -1.31 -12.28
C PHE A 99 0.32 -1.51 -10.77
N GLY A 100 1.46 -1.45 -10.07
CA GLY A 100 1.47 -1.49 -8.60
C GLY A 100 0.73 -0.31 -7.98
N ASP A 101 0.97 0.91 -8.44
CA ASP A 101 0.29 2.10 -7.96
C ASP A 101 -1.21 2.05 -8.30
N LEU A 102 -1.56 1.57 -9.50
CA LEU A 102 -2.97 1.38 -9.87
C LEU A 102 -3.66 0.42 -8.89
N SER A 103 -3.01 -0.68 -8.53
CA SER A 103 -3.57 -1.63 -7.56
C SER A 103 -3.79 -0.99 -6.19
N ILE A 104 -2.88 -0.14 -5.73
CA ILE A 104 -3.03 0.59 -4.48
C ILE A 104 -4.23 1.54 -4.54
N ILE A 105 -4.38 2.26 -5.64
CA ILE A 105 -5.53 3.15 -5.85
C ILE A 105 -6.84 2.35 -5.83
N LYS A 106 -6.87 1.18 -6.47
CA LYS A 106 -8.05 0.31 -6.48
C LYS A 106 -8.38 -0.25 -5.10
N GLU A 107 -7.37 -0.58 -4.31
CA GLU A 107 -7.56 -0.97 -2.91
C GLU A 107 -8.14 0.17 -2.08
N TYR A 108 -7.69 1.39 -2.31
CA TYR A 108 -8.25 2.58 -1.68
C TYR A 108 -9.73 2.79 -2.06
N GLU A 109 -10.08 2.67 -3.34
CA GLU A 109 -11.46 2.77 -3.80
C GLU A 109 -12.35 1.69 -3.19
N LYS A 110 -11.84 0.47 -3.10
CA LYS A 110 -12.52 -0.65 -2.45
C LYS A 110 -12.79 -0.37 -0.97
N ALA A 111 -11.80 0.18 -0.27
CA ALA A 111 -11.96 0.56 1.14
C ALA A 111 -13.02 1.65 1.31
N LYS A 112 -13.05 2.64 0.42
CA LYS A 112 -14.09 3.68 0.43
C LYS A 112 -15.49 3.08 0.29
N SER A 113 -15.65 2.14 -0.63
CA SER A 113 -16.94 1.48 -0.86
C SER A 113 -17.35 0.62 0.33
N LYS A 114 -16.39 -0.04 0.97
CA LYS A 114 -16.63 -0.93 2.10
C LYS A 114 -16.90 -0.15 3.40
N PHE A 115 -16.25 0.98 3.59
CA PHE A 115 -16.33 1.80 4.79
C PHE A 115 -16.68 3.25 4.47
N PRO A 116 -17.89 3.53 3.93
CA PRO A 116 -18.24 4.88 3.45
C PRO A 116 -18.34 5.92 4.56
N MET A 117 -18.44 5.50 5.81
CA MET A 117 -18.52 6.40 6.97
C MET A 117 -17.17 6.65 7.64
N SER A 118 -16.11 6.05 7.12
CA SER A 118 -14.75 6.20 7.66
C SER A 118 -13.93 7.16 6.82
N GLU A 119 -13.02 7.88 7.47
CA GLU A 119 -12.01 8.65 6.76
C GLU A 119 -10.93 7.71 6.28
N ILE A 120 -10.59 7.78 5.00
CA ILE A 120 -9.65 6.86 4.35
C ILE A 120 -8.65 7.66 3.53
N TRP A 121 -7.37 7.36 3.69
CA TRP A 121 -6.33 7.98 2.86
C TRP A 121 -5.20 6.99 2.60
N ILE A 122 -4.42 7.28 1.56
CA ILE A 122 -3.20 6.52 1.27
C ILE A 122 -2.05 7.19 2.02
N TRP A 123 -1.43 6.44 2.92
CA TRP A 123 -0.26 6.91 3.68
C TRP A 123 0.99 6.55 2.88
N SER A 124 1.54 7.50 2.15
CA SER A 124 2.67 7.30 1.25
C SER A 124 3.62 8.49 1.28
N LEU A 125 4.89 8.23 1.00
CA LEU A 125 5.86 9.28 0.73
C LEU A 125 5.81 9.75 -0.73
N ASP A 126 5.13 8.97 -1.60
CA ASP A 126 4.92 9.34 -2.99
C ASP A 126 3.88 10.46 -3.08
N SER A 127 4.27 11.60 -3.66
CA SER A 127 3.39 12.76 -3.75
C SER A 127 2.12 12.49 -4.56
N ASP A 128 2.16 11.59 -5.52
CA ASP A 128 1.00 11.26 -6.35
C ASP A 128 -0.05 10.49 -5.54
N LEU A 129 0.39 9.60 -4.67
CA LEU A 129 -0.51 8.78 -3.84
C LEU A 129 -1.02 9.53 -2.62
N LYS A 130 -0.30 10.53 -2.10
CA LYS A 130 -0.72 11.33 -0.95
C LYS A 130 -2.03 12.08 -1.15
N ASN A 131 -2.39 12.34 -2.39
CA ASN A 131 -3.59 13.11 -2.71
C ASN A 131 -4.89 12.32 -2.57
N TYR A 132 -4.80 11.02 -2.41
CA TYR A 132 -5.97 10.15 -2.24
C TYR A 132 -6.42 10.19 -0.78
N HIS A 133 -7.46 10.97 -0.55
CA HIS A 133 -8.00 11.20 0.79
C HIS A 133 -9.51 11.34 0.72
N TYR A 134 -10.23 10.47 1.40
CA TYR A 134 -11.68 10.49 1.48
C TYR A 134 -12.12 10.85 2.90
N LYS A 135 -13.00 11.85 2.99
CA LYS A 135 -13.66 12.22 4.24
C LYS A 135 -15.17 12.07 4.07
N PRO A 136 -15.84 11.30 4.93
CA PRO A 136 -17.30 11.23 4.88
C PRO A 136 -17.92 12.56 5.33
N ASN A 137 -19.09 12.85 4.82
CA ASN A 137 -19.85 14.06 5.19
C ASN A 137 -20.46 13.92 6.59
#